data_1a065e7710cb6f2ec2dab9ca462f681e
#
_entry.id   1a065e7710cb6f2ec2dab9ca462f681e
#
_cell.length_a   1.000
_cell.length_b   1.000
_cell.length_c   1.000
_cell.angle_alpha   90.00
_cell.angle_beta   90.00
_cell.angle_gamma   90.00
#
_symmetry.space_group_name_H-M   'P 1'
#
loop_
_entity.id
_entity.type
_entity.pdbx_description
1 polymer ?
#
loop_
_entity_poly.entity_id
_entity_poly.type
_entity_poly.pdbx_seq_one_letter_code
_entity_poly.pdbx_strand_id
1 'polypeptide(L)'
;MGKKAVNKKKILEHIFDRVAPGTALREAIDKIQEAKLGALIVLGNPNDLKDVMGGGFELNTVYSPQKVYELSKMDGGIILSEDIKTIYGANIQLQPNYSIETDESGTRHQAAHRIAQQKGNLVVAVSERRNKITVYYGKFRYLLNEIGDLLTKSSQAITALEKYSLAIEKNHVNLSILEFDNMVTLYDIVECVRMYGLLFRMSEELIEYMAELGSEGRLIKIQYEEIMLNKNESFDALIKDYKISNETAEKIGLRVKSLTKEELLDDEKIVCLLGFDTN
;
A
#
# COMPACT_ATOMS: atom_id res chain seq x y z
N MET A 1 -11.73 -14.43 -2.49
CA MET A 1 -10.94 -13.33 -1.86
C MET A 1 -10.28 -12.38 -2.86
N GLY A 2 -9.90 -12.79 -4.08
CA GLY A 2 -9.12 -11.98 -5.02
C GLY A 2 -9.68 -10.61 -5.45
N LYS A 3 -10.98 -10.46 -5.75
CA LYS A 3 -11.52 -9.19 -6.28
C LYS A 3 -11.51 -8.02 -5.27
N LYS A 4 -11.71 -8.28 -3.96
CA LYS A 4 -11.66 -7.24 -2.91
C LYS A 4 -10.23 -6.75 -2.64
N ALA A 5 -9.25 -7.65 -2.66
CA ALA A 5 -7.84 -7.33 -2.46
C ALA A 5 -7.27 -6.51 -3.63
N VAL A 6 -7.58 -6.91 -4.88
CA VAL A 6 -7.18 -6.18 -6.09
C VAL A 6 -7.75 -4.76 -6.10
N ASN A 7 -8.99 -4.58 -5.64
CA ASN A 7 -9.61 -3.25 -5.56
C ASN A 7 -8.94 -2.38 -4.49
N LYS A 8 -8.59 -2.95 -3.31
CA LYS A 8 -7.86 -2.24 -2.24
C LYS A 8 -6.49 -1.76 -2.72
N LYS A 9 -5.72 -2.61 -3.40
CA LYS A 9 -4.38 -2.27 -3.91
C LYS A 9 -4.44 -1.09 -4.89
N LYS A 10 -5.37 -1.12 -5.85
CA LYS A 10 -5.57 -0.01 -6.81
C LYS A 10 -5.97 1.30 -6.12
N ILE A 11 -6.79 1.22 -5.06
CA ILE A 11 -7.18 2.41 -4.30
C ILE A 11 -5.97 2.98 -3.56
N LEU A 12 -5.15 2.14 -2.94
CA LEU A 12 -3.94 2.58 -2.24
C LEU A 12 -2.93 3.19 -3.21
N GLU A 13 -2.70 2.58 -4.37
CA GLU A 13 -1.86 3.14 -5.43
C GLU A 13 -2.36 4.54 -5.82
N HIS A 14 -3.67 4.69 -6.09
CA HIS A 14 -4.27 5.97 -6.42
C HIS A 14 -4.10 7.04 -5.32
N ILE A 15 -4.16 6.64 -4.05
CA ILE A 15 -3.92 7.52 -2.90
C ILE A 15 -2.45 7.93 -2.86
N PHE A 16 -1.53 6.95 -2.87
CA PHE A 16 -0.11 7.21 -2.69
C PHE A 16 0.50 8.00 -3.84
N ASP A 17 0.05 7.83 -5.08
CA ASP A 17 0.46 8.66 -6.21
C ASP A 17 0.24 10.17 -5.98
N ARG A 18 -0.61 10.54 -5.02
CA ARG A 18 -0.97 11.92 -4.72
C ARG A 18 -0.45 12.44 -3.39
N VAL A 19 -0.32 11.54 -2.38
CA VAL A 19 -0.01 11.96 -1.00
C VAL A 19 1.25 11.32 -0.41
N ALA A 20 1.95 10.43 -1.15
CA ALA A 20 3.22 9.88 -0.68
C ALA A 20 4.33 10.95 -0.66
N PRO A 21 5.34 10.80 0.21
CA PRO A 21 6.53 11.65 0.21
C PRO A 21 7.13 11.83 -1.19
N GLY A 22 7.50 13.06 -1.52
CA GLY A 22 7.99 13.44 -2.84
C GLY A 22 6.91 13.93 -3.81
N THR A 23 5.62 13.82 -3.47
CA THR A 23 4.54 14.42 -4.26
C THR A 23 4.31 15.88 -3.87
N ALA A 24 3.83 16.69 -4.83
CA ALA A 24 3.58 18.11 -4.60
C ALA A 24 2.56 18.36 -3.48
N LEU A 25 1.49 17.53 -3.40
CA LEU A 25 0.48 17.67 -2.36
C LEU A 25 1.05 17.30 -0.98
N ARG A 26 1.90 16.28 -0.92
CA ARG A 26 2.53 15.88 0.34
C ARG A 26 3.39 16.98 0.92
N GLU A 27 4.14 17.72 0.10
CA GLU A 27 4.93 18.85 0.56
C GLU A 27 4.07 19.93 1.25
N ALA A 28 2.88 20.20 0.72
CA ALA A 28 1.94 21.12 1.36
C ALA A 28 1.40 20.57 2.69
N ILE A 29 1.04 19.29 2.70
CA ILE A 29 0.50 18.60 3.88
C ILE A 29 1.53 18.57 5.02
N ASP A 30 2.80 18.29 4.71
CA ASP A 30 3.88 18.25 5.70
C ASP A 30 4.08 19.63 6.36
N LYS A 31 4.08 20.72 5.57
CA LYS A 31 4.12 22.11 6.10
C LYS A 31 2.94 22.42 7.02
N ILE A 32 1.74 21.96 6.66
CA ILE A 32 0.52 22.13 7.47
C ILE A 32 0.66 21.37 8.79
N GLN A 33 1.17 20.14 8.72
CA GLN A 33 1.37 19.27 9.87
C GLN A 33 2.46 19.80 10.80
N GLU A 34 3.60 20.26 10.28
CA GLU A 34 4.69 20.88 11.03
C GLU A 34 4.22 22.14 11.78
N ALA A 35 3.37 22.94 11.12
CA ALA A 35 2.77 24.13 11.74
C ALA A 35 1.63 23.80 12.74
N LYS A 36 1.30 22.51 12.93
CA LYS A 36 0.18 22.02 13.76
C LYS A 36 -1.16 22.67 13.37
N LEU A 37 -1.36 22.87 12.08
CA LEU A 37 -2.61 23.37 11.52
C LEU A 37 -3.51 22.19 11.09
N GLY A 38 -4.81 22.47 11.01
CA GLY A 38 -5.75 21.55 10.40
C GLY A 38 -6.08 21.95 8.98
N ALA A 39 -6.35 20.98 8.09
CA ALA A 39 -6.77 21.26 6.74
C ALA A 39 -7.83 20.26 6.24
N LEU A 40 -8.64 20.71 5.30
CA LEU A 40 -9.57 19.90 4.54
C LEU A 40 -9.35 20.20 3.06
N ILE A 41 -8.85 19.24 2.31
CA ILE A 41 -8.47 19.40 0.91
C ILE A 41 -9.27 18.40 0.08
N VAL A 42 -9.97 18.87 -0.93
CA VAL A 42 -10.76 18.06 -1.86
C VAL A 42 -10.14 18.14 -3.24
N LEU A 43 -9.87 16.98 -3.85
CA LEU A 43 -9.41 16.91 -5.23
C LEU A 43 -10.62 16.70 -6.14
N GLY A 44 -10.88 17.63 -7.05
CA GLY A 44 -12.00 17.50 -7.98
C GLY A 44 -12.36 18.79 -8.71
N ASN A 45 -13.26 18.67 -9.66
CA ASN A 45 -13.74 19.82 -10.40
C ASN A 45 -14.83 20.58 -9.59
N PRO A 46 -14.76 21.92 -9.44
CA PRO A 46 -15.79 22.69 -8.75
C PRO A 46 -17.20 22.48 -9.31
N ASN A 47 -17.33 22.22 -10.61
CA ASN A 47 -18.65 21.97 -11.22
C ASN A 47 -19.35 20.73 -10.65
N ASP A 48 -18.59 19.69 -10.32
CA ASP A 48 -19.10 18.44 -9.77
C ASP A 48 -19.38 18.53 -8.26
N LEU A 49 -18.83 19.58 -7.62
CA LEU A 49 -18.93 19.82 -6.18
C LEU A 49 -19.90 20.93 -5.80
N LYS A 50 -20.55 21.59 -6.78
CA LYS A 50 -21.44 22.78 -6.56
C LYS A 50 -22.52 22.57 -5.51
N ASP A 51 -23.10 21.38 -5.45
CA ASP A 51 -24.19 21.05 -4.51
C ASP A 51 -23.69 20.81 -3.06
N VAL A 52 -22.39 20.67 -2.86
CA VAL A 52 -21.75 20.47 -1.54
C VAL A 52 -20.84 21.62 -1.14
N MET A 53 -20.73 22.66 -1.97
CA MET A 53 -19.87 23.83 -1.74
C MET A 53 -20.71 25.08 -1.52
N GLY A 54 -20.32 25.93 -0.57
CA GLY A 54 -20.91 27.23 -0.34
C GLY A 54 -19.89 28.25 0.13
N GLY A 55 -20.06 29.51 -0.30
CA GLY A 55 -19.13 30.60 0.11
C GLY A 55 -17.67 30.39 -0.33
N GLY A 56 -16.77 31.10 0.35
CA GLY A 56 -15.34 31.02 0.10
C GLY A 56 -14.86 31.93 -1.02
N PHE A 57 -13.62 31.70 -1.44
CA PHE A 57 -12.93 32.49 -2.47
C PHE A 57 -12.66 31.62 -3.68
N GLU A 58 -13.10 32.07 -4.85
CA GLU A 58 -12.64 31.50 -6.12
C GLU A 58 -11.28 32.08 -6.45
N LEU A 59 -10.29 31.22 -6.68
CA LEU A 59 -8.91 31.62 -6.89
C LEU A 59 -8.43 31.31 -8.31
N ASN A 60 -8.73 30.13 -8.83
CA ASN A 60 -8.33 29.65 -10.16
C ASN A 60 -6.84 29.90 -10.46
N THR A 61 -5.97 29.64 -9.49
CA THR A 61 -4.53 29.92 -9.54
C THR A 61 -3.71 28.65 -9.66
N VAL A 62 -2.49 28.79 -10.23
CA VAL A 62 -1.53 27.68 -10.30
C VAL A 62 -1.18 27.21 -8.90
N TYR A 63 -1.21 25.87 -8.73
CA TYR A 63 -0.83 25.20 -7.50
C TYR A 63 0.60 25.53 -7.07
N SER A 64 0.79 25.71 -5.79
CA SER A 64 2.08 25.57 -5.12
C SER A 64 1.88 25.10 -3.68
N PRO A 65 2.80 24.31 -3.11
CA PRO A 65 2.71 23.86 -1.73
C PRO A 65 2.59 25.01 -0.73
N GLN A 66 3.32 26.09 -0.98
CA GLN A 66 3.29 27.29 -0.14
C GLN A 66 1.92 27.98 -0.14
N LYS A 67 1.26 28.07 -1.31
CA LYS A 67 -0.09 28.65 -1.38
C LYS A 67 -1.08 27.81 -0.58
N VAL A 68 -1.05 26.48 -0.74
CA VAL A 68 -1.96 25.58 0.00
C VAL A 68 -1.71 25.70 1.52
N TYR A 69 -0.47 25.78 1.94
CA TYR A 69 -0.12 26.04 3.34
C TYR A 69 -0.71 27.37 3.84
N GLU A 70 -0.56 28.46 3.10
CA GLU A 70 -1.13 29.75 3.50
C GLU A 70 -2.67 29.72 3.56
N LEU A 71 -3.30 29.07 2.58
CA LEU A 71 -4.75 28.92 2.52
C LEU A 71 -5.30 28.02 3.64
N SER A 72 -4.51 27.07 4.15
CA SER A 72 -4.91 26.20 5.25
C SER A 72 -5.06 26.92 6.60
N LYS A 73 -4.54 28.14 6.72
CA LYS A 73 -4.73 28.99 7.91
C LYS A 73 -6.16 29.55 8.01
N MET A 74 -6.90 29.51 6.92
CA MET A 74 -8.32 29.88 6.89
C MET A 74 -9.18 28.66 7.24
N ASP A 75 -10.34 28.92 7.84
CA ASP A 75 -11.34 27.88 8.01
C ASP A 75 -11.91 27.41 6.67
N GLY A 76 -12.58 26.25 6.67
CA GLY A 76 -13.20 25.69 5.48
C GLY A 76 -12.30 24.74 4.68
N GLY A 77 -12.72 24.43 3.47
CA GLY A 77 -12.04 23.52 2.57
C GLY A 77 -11.24 24.23 1.49
N ILE A 78 -10.21 23.55 0.99
CA ILE A 78 -9.44 23.94 -0.18
C ILE A 78 -9.80 22.97 -1.31
N ILE A 79 -10.15 23.49 -2.49
CA ILE A 79 -10.46 22.67 -3.66
C ILE A 79 -9.31 22.76 -4.64
N LEU A 80 -8.76 21.59 -4.98
CA LEU A 80 -7.68 21.44 -5.95
C LEU A 80 -8.16 20.65 -7.16
N SER A 81 -7.54 20.86 -8.31
CA SER A 81 -7.73 19.99 -9.46
C SER A 81 -7.25 18.57 -9.18
N GLU A 82 -7.80 17.55 -9.84
CA GLU A 82 -7.41 16.15 -9.67
C GLU A 82 -5.93 15.89 -9.99
N ASP A 83 -5.37 16.66 -10.93
CA ASP A 83 -3.95 16.61 -11.32
C ASP A 83 -3.04 17.50 -10.46
N ILE A 84 -3.62 18.16 -9.42
CA ILE A 84 -2.91 19.02 -8.46
C ILE A 84 -2.13 20.16 -9.13
N LYS A 85 -2.63 20.69 -10.27
CA LYS A 85 -2.00 21.82 -10.95
C LYS A 85 -2.67 23.15 -10.65
N THR A 86 -3.93 23.12 -10.22
CA THR A 86 -4.74 24.32 -10.01
C THR A 86 -5.37 24.31 -8.62
N ILE A 87 -5.34 25.46 -7.95
CA ILE A 87 -6.14 25.74 -6.76
C ILE A 87 -7.38 26.45 -7.24
N TYR A 88 -8.53 25.81 -7.15
CA TYR A 88 -9.79 26.38 -7.59
C TYR A 88 -10.36 27.38 -6.56
N GLY A 89 -10.24 27.06 -5.29
CA GLY A 89 -10.75 27.95 -4.24
C GLY A 89 -10.33 27.52 -2.84
N ALA A 90 -10.59 28.40 -1.88
CA ALA A 90 -10.30 28.20 -0.48
C ALA A 90 -11.34 28.87 0.43
N ASN A 91 -11.30 28.58 1.73
CA ASN A 91 -12.30 28.99 2.71
C ASN A 91 -13.72 28.56 2.32
N ILE A 92 -13.83 27.42 1.62
CA ILE A 92 -15.11 26.93 1.10
C ILE A 92 -15.82 26.16 2.20
N GLN A 93 -17.06 26.55 2.49
CA GLN A 93 -17.91 25.80 3.40
C GLN A 93 -18.42 24.55 2.71
N LEU A 94 -17.95 23.40 3.18
CA LEU A 94 -18.35 22.10 2.63
C LEU A 94 -19.56 21.56 3.38
N GLN A 95 -20.66 21.32 2.66
CA GLN A 95 -21.96 20.91 3.18
C GLN A 95 -22.40 19.57 2.55
N PRO A 96 -21.77 18.45 2.96
CA PRO A 96 -22.18 17.13 2.48
C PRO A 96 -23.55 16.74 3.01
N ASN A 97 -24.18 15.75 2.38
CA ASN A 97 -25.42 15.17 2.88
C ASN A 97 -25.17 14.50 4.25
N TYR A 98 -25.77 15.05 5.30
CA TYR A 98 -25.62 14.58 6.68
C TYR A 98 -26.30 13.23 6.95
N SER A 99 -27.17 12.73 6.07
CA SER A 99 -27.74 11.38 6.17
C SER A 99 -26.72 10.27 5.85
N ILE A 100 -25.56 10.61 5.24
CA ILE A 100 -24.50 9.66 5.01
C ILE A 100 -23.83 9.35 6.34
N GLU A 101 -23.86 8.07 6.74
CA GLU A 101 -23.25 7.62 7.99
C GLU A 101 -21.73 7.71 7.94
N THR A 102 -21.12 8.05 9.08
CA THR A 102 -19.67 8.10 9.26
C THR A 102 -19.30 7.81 10.72
N ASP A 103 -18.25 7.04 10.93
CA ASP A 103 -17.70 6.70 12.26
C ASP A 103 -16.72 7.77 12.77
N GLU A 104 -16.53 8.86 12.03
CA GLU A 104 -15.59 9.92 12.39
C GLU A 104 -16.14 10.82 13.52
N SER A 105 -15.27 11.21 14.45
CA SER A 105 -15.66 12.02 15.61
C SER A 105 -15.45 13.53 15.44
N GLY A 106 -14.61 13.95 14.48
CA GLY A 106 -14.30 15.37 14.23
C GLY A 106 -15.08 15.95 13.06
N THR A 107 -15.60 17.18 13.18
CA THR A 107 -16.40 17.82 12.14
C THR A 107 -15.73 17.84 10.77
N ARG A 108 -14.42 18.18 10.72
CA ARG A 108 -13.61 18.18 9.50
C ARG A 108 -13.50 16.78 8.88
N HIS A 109 -13.26 15.73 9.68
CA HIS A 109 -13.16 14.36 9.23
C HIS A 109 -14.53 13.80 8.81
N GLN A 110 -15.60 14.15 9.50
CA GLN A 110 -16.97 13.79 9.11
C GLN A 110 -17.32 14.38 7.74
N ALA A 111 -17.03 15.67 7.53
CA ALA A 111 -17.25 16.32 6.24
C ALA A 111 -16.42 15.66 5.13
N ALA A 112 -15.13 15.39 5.39
CA ALA A 112 -14.25 14.72 4.45
C ALA A 112 -14.78 13.36 4.01
N HIS A 113 -15.17 12.52 4.97
CA HIS A 113 -15.65 11.16 4.69
C HIS A 113 -16.98 11.18 3.91
N ARG A 114 -17.92 12.06 4.32
CA ARG A 114 -19.21 12.20 3.62
C ARG A 114 -19.04 12.70 2.19
N ILE A 115 -18.16 13.69 1.95
CA ILE A 115 -17.87 14.19 0.59
C ILE A 115 -17.25 13.08 -0.26
N ALA A 116 -16.27 12.37 0.26
CA ALA A 116 -15.65 11.25 -0.45
C ALA A 116 -16.68 10.18 -0.83
N GLN A 117 -17.60 9.84 0.07
CA GLN A 117 -18.68 8.88 -0.21
C GLN A 117 -19.70 9.42 -1.22
N GLN A 118 -20.09 10.68 -1.09
CA GLN A 118 -21.12 11.30 -1.93
C GLN A 118 -20.65 11.55 -3.36
N LYS A 119 -19.40 11.99 -3.51
CA LYS A 119 -18.84 12.46 -4.78
C LYS A 119 -17.83 11.52 -5.42
N GLY A 120 -17.27 10.57 -4.66
CA GLY A 120 -16.23 9.69 -5.16
C GLY A 120 -14.84 10.35 -5.27
N ASN A 121 -14.69 11.58 -4.80
CA ASN A 121 -13.44 12.33 -4.86
C ASN A 121 -12.44 11.87 -3.78
N LEU A 122 -11.15 12.09 -4.04
CA LEU A 122 -10.13 11.97 -3.03
C LEU A 122 -10.15 13.21 -2.14
N VAL A 123 -10.26 12.97 -0.83
CA VAL A 123 -10.33 14.03 0.19
C VAL A 123 -9.28 13.78 1.26
N VAL A 124 -8.48 14.80 1.56
CA VAL A 124 -7.45 14.75 2.61
C VAL A 124 -7.89 15.62 3.79
N ALA A 125 -7.87 15.03 4.98
CA ALA A 125 -8.10 15.76 6.22
C ALA A 125 -6.86 15.68 7.11
N VAL A 126 -6.34 16.84 7.51
CA VAL A 126 -5.25 16.98 8.49
C VAL A 126 -5.85 17.38 9.83
N SER A 127 -5.57 16.58 10.86
CA SER A 127 -6.06 16.83 12.21
C SER A 127 -5.10 17.73 12.97
N GLU A 128 -5.55 18.91 13.34
CA GLU A 128 -4.82 19.86 14.18
C GLU A 128 -4.43 19.25 15.55
N ARG A 129 -5.40 18.60 16.23
CA ARG A 129 -5.19 18.07 17.60
C ARG A 129 -4.34 16.80 17.63
N ARG A 130 -4.55 15.90 16.66
CA ARG A 130 -3.88 14.59 16.63
C ARG A 130 -2.63 14.57 15.77
N ASN A 131 -2.40 15.63 15.00
CA ASN A 131 -1.33 15.74 14.02
C ASN A 131 -1.28 14.52 13.05
N LYS A 132 -2.44 14.03 12.64
CA LYS A 132 -2.62 12.85 11.79
C LYS A 132 -3.27 13.22 10.47
N ILE A 133 -2.85 12.56 9.41
CA ILE A 133 -3.35 12.77 8.06
C ILE A 133 -4.24 11.58 7.71
N THR A 134 -5.50 11.84 7.38
CA THR A 134 -6.43 10.80 6.93
C THR A 134 -6.88 11.12 5.50
N VAL A 135 -6.83 10.12 4.65
CA VAL A 135 -7.27 10.20 3.25
C VAL A 135 -8.54 9.38 3.08
N TYR A 136 -9.50 9.96 2.38
CA TYR A 136 -10.79 9.34 2.07
C TYR A 136 -10.96 9.24 0.56
N TYR A 137 -11.43 8.09 0.08
CA TYR A 137 -11.77 7.88 -1.32
C TYR A 137 -12.97 6.95 -1.43
N GLY A 138 -14.13 7.48 -1.85
CA GLY A 138 -15.40 6.77 -1.73
C GLY A 138 -15.66 6.35 -0.28
N LYS A 139 -15.91 5.08 -0.05
CA LYS A 139 -16.06 4.50 1.30
C LYS A 139 -14.74 4.13 1.97
N PHE A 140 -13.64 4.25 1.25
CA PHE A 140 -12.34 3.86 1.76
C PHE A 140 -11.74 4.98 2.59
N ARG A 141 -11.23 4.59 3.77
CA ARG A 141 -10.53 5.47 4.70
C ARG A 141 -9.14 4.94 4.93
N TYR A 142 -8.15 5.81 4.80
CA TYR A 142 -6.75 5.46 5.07
C TYR A 142 -6.11 6.51 5.97
N LEU A 143 -5.58 6.06 7.11
CA LEU A 143 -4.76 6.87 7.98
C LEU A 143 -3.31 6.70 7.56
N LEU A 144 -2.65 7.77 7.10
CA LEU A 144 -1.25 7.71 6.74
C LEU A 144 -0.40 7.39 7.96
N ASN A 145 0.56 6.49 7.78
CA ASN A 145 1.53 6.15 8.80
C ASN A 145 2.59 7.26 8.93
N GLU A 146 3.23 7.32 10.08
CA GLU A 146 4.40 8.20 10.28
C GLU A 146 5.60 7.64 9.51
N ILE A 147 6.36 8.51 8.84
CA ILE A 147 7.50 8.10 7.99
C ILE A 147 8.53 7.30 8.80
N GLY A 148 8.82 7.73 10.04
CA GLY A 148 9.75 7.03 10.93
C GLY A 148 9.32 5.59 11.27
N ASP A 149 8.02 5.39 11.51
CA ASP A 149 7.46 4.06 11.78
C ASP A 149 7.55 3.17 10.53
N LEU A 150 7.24 3.74 9.36
CA LEU A 150 7.34 3.01 8.07
C LEU A 150 8.78 2.61 7.75
N LEU A 151 9.75 3.52 7.95
CA LEU A 151 11.17 3.22 7.77
C LEU A 151 11.63 2.11 8.70
N THR A 152 11.20 2.12 9.96
CA THR A 152 11.52 1.08 10.94
C THR A 152 10.93 -0.27 10.52
N LYS A 153 9.66 -0.32 10.15
CA LYS A 153 9.00 -1.54 9.67
C LYS A 153 9.64 -2.06 8.38
N SER A 154 9.96 -1.16 7.45
CA SER A 154 10.62 -1.52 6.20
C SER A 154 12.01 -2.12 6.43
N SER A 155 12.80 -1.56 7.35
CA SER A 155 14.13 -2.10 7.71
C SER A 155 14.02 -3.48 8.35
N GLN A 156 12.99 -3.71 9.20
CA GLN A 156 12.71 -5.03 9.76
C GLN A 156 12.30 -6.04 8.69
N ALA A 157 11.47 -5.61 7.72
CA ALA A 157 11.07 -6.44 6.59
C ALA A 157 12.26 -6.81 5.68
N ILE A 158 13.16 -5.87 5.37
CA ILE A 158 14.42 -6.14 4.66
C ILE A 158 15.24 -7.19 5.39
N THR A 159 15.44 -7.03 6.70
CA THR A 159 16.20 -8.01 7.50
C THR A 159 15.56 -9.42 7.45
N ALA A 160 14.23 -9.49 7.44
CA ALA A 160 13.53 -10.77 7.29
C ALA A 160 13.71 -11.37 5.89
N LEU A 161 13.61 -10.54 4.84
CA LEU A 161 13.84 -10.96 3.44
C LEU A 161 15.27 -11.48 3.24
N GLU A 162 16.28 -10.82 3.79
CA GLU A 162 17.67 -11.28 3.75
C GLU A 162 17.83 -12.67 4.38
N LYS A 163 17.21 -12.90 5.55
CA LYS A 163 17.23 -14.21 6.21
C LYS A 163 16.56 -15.30 5.38
N TYR A 164 15.39 -15.00 4.76
CA TYR A 164 14.72 -15.95 3.89
C TYR A 164 15.55 -16.22 2.62
N SER A 165 16.16 -15.19 2.02
CA SER A 165 17.04 -15.34 0.86
C SER A 165 18.21 -16.25 1.16
N LEU A 166 18.90 -16.04 2.28
CA LEU A 166 20.02 -16.89 2.71
C LEU A 166 19.58 -18.34 2.98
N ALA A 167 18.41 -18.53 3.60
CA ALA A 167 17.84 -19.86 3.81
C ALA A 167 17.54 -20.57 2.49
N ILE A 168 16.97 -19.86 1.51
CA ILE A 168 16.71 -20.37 0.17
C ILE A 168 18.02 -20.80 -0.50
N GLU A 169 19.04 -19.98 -0.48
CA GLU A 169 20.35 -20.30 -1.07
C GLU A 169 20.96 -21.56 -0.44
N LYS A 170 20.93 -21.65 0.90
CA LYS A 170 21.37 -22.84 1.62
C LYS A 170 20.56 -24.08 1.23
N ASN A 171 19.24 -23.97 1.14
CA ASN A 171 18.36 -25.07 0.75
C ASN A 171 18.65 -25.54 -0.69
N HIS A 172 18.88 -24.61 -1.63
CA HIS A 172 19.26 -24.97 -3.00
C HIS A 172 20.60 -25.73 -3.07
N VAL A 173 21.61 -25.26 -2.32
CA VAL A 173 22.90 -25.98 -2.24
C VAL A 173 22.69 -27.38 -1.68
N ASN A 174 21.91 -27.52 -0.61
CA ASN A 174 21.60 -28.83 -0.01
C ASN A 174 20.83 -29.73 -0.98
N LEU A 175 19.80 -29.22 -1.65
CA LEU A 175 19.05 -29.97 -2.67
C LEU A 175 19.97 -30.49 -3.79
N SER A 176 20.87 -29.64 -4.30
CA SER A 176 21.83 -30.06 -5.34
C SER A 176 22.73 -31.21 -4.90
N ILE A 177 23.18 -31.20 -3.63
CA ILE A 177 24.00 -32.32 -3.08
C ILE A 177 23.15 -33.60 -2.98
N LEU A 178 21.91 -33.48 -2.45
CA LEU A 178 20.99 -34.60 -2.30
C LEU A 178 20.57 -35.21 -3.64
N GLU A 179 20.43 -34.37 -4.68
CA GLU A 179 20.16 -34.82 -6.06
C GLU A 179 21.28 -35.68 -6.61
N PHE A 180 22.56 -35.28 -6.41
CA PHE A 180 23.70 -36.07 -6.82
C PHE A 180 23.73 -37.46 -6.16
N ASP A 181 23.32 -37.53 -4.90
CA ASP A 181 23.31 -38.76 -4.12
C ASP A 181 21.99 -39.57 -4.28
N ASN A 182 21.02 -39.07 -5.06
CA ASN A 182 19.66 -39.60 -5.18
C ASN A 182 18.95 -39.76 -3.82
N MET A 183 19.13 -38.79 -2.91
CA MET A 183 18.64 -38.85 -1.55
C MET A 183 17.64 -37.71 -1.22
N VAL A 184 17.14 -36.99 -2.23
CA VAL A 184 16.14 -35.90 -2.05
C VAL A 184 14.87 -36.45 -1.42
N THR A 185 14.45 -35.85 -0.33
CA THR A 185 13.20 -36.18 0.33
C THR A 185 12.12 -35.12 0.05
N LEU A 186 10.85 -35.51 0.20
CA LEU A 186 9.75 -34.56 0.08
C LEU A 186 9.85 -33.41 1.10
N TYR A 187 10.40 -33.69 2.28
CA TYR A 187 10.63 -32.68 3.31
C TYR A 187 11.60 -31.58 2.83
N ASP A 188 12.69 -31.92 2.14
CA ASP A 188 13.64 -30.93 1.63
C ASP A 188 13.01 -29.99 0.61
N ILE A 189 12.13 -30.55 -0.25
CA ILE A 189 11.40 -29.77 -1.25
C ILE A 189 10.39 -28.82 -0.58
N VAL A 190 9.60 -29.35 0.36
CA VAL A 190 8.58 -28.59 1.10
C VAL A 190 9.22 -27.43 1.87
N GLU A 191 10.37 -27.67 2.52
CA GLU A 191 11.10 -26.64 3.25
C GLU A 191 11.57 -25.51 2.32
N CYS A 192 12.08 -25.87 1.12
CA CYS A 192 12.49 -24.88 0.14
C CYS A 192 11.29 -24.06 -0.36
N VAL A 193 10.19 -24.69 -0.73
CA VAL A 193 8.96 -24.02 -1.17
C VAL A 193 8.38 -23.12 -0.08
N ARG A 194 8.44 -23.56 1.18
CA ARG A 194 8.02 -22.76 2.35
C ARG A 194 8.83 -21.49 2.47
N MET A 195 10.17 -21.57 2.36
CA MET A 195 11.02 -20.38 2.46
C MET A 195 10.70 -19.37 1.36
N TYR A 196 10.45 -19.81 0.14
CA TYR A 196 9.99 -18.94 -0.93
C TYR A 196 8.63 -18.32 -0.64
N GLY A 197 7.67 -19.10 -0.14
CA GLY A 197 6.35 -18.59 0.25
C GLY A 197 6.44 -17.47 1.30
N LEU A 198 7.28 -17.66 2.33
CA LEU A 198 7.52 -16.66 3.37
C LEU A 198 8.22 -15.42 2.82
N LEU A 199 9.18 -15.59 1.90
CA LEU A 199 9.87 -14.49 1.22
C LEU A 199 8.88 -13.65 0.40
N PHE A 200 8.04 -14.27 -0.42
CA PHE A 200 7.06 -13.54 -1.25
C PHE A 200 6.03 -12.82 -0.41
N ARG A 201 5.59 -13.41 0.68
CA ARG A 201 4.63 -12.79 1.60
C ARG A 201 5.20 -11.54 2.28
N MET A 202 6.44 -11.61 2.77
CA MET A 202 7.13 -10.45 3.33
C MET A 202 7.39 -9.37 2.26
N SER A 203 7.67 -9.81 1.03
CA SER A 203 7.82 -8.93 -0.14
C SER A 203 6.56 -8.11 -0.42
N GLU A 204 5.36 -8.74 -0.38
CA GLU A 204 4.09 -8.03 -0.58
C GLU A 204 3.87 -6.93 0.47
N GLU A 205 4.16 -7.23 1.74
CA GLU A 205 4.04 -6.27 2.83
C GLU A 205 5.01 -5.09 2.66
N LEU A 206 6.27 -5.38 2.29
CA LEU A 206 7.27 -4.34 2.06
C LEU A 206 6.93 -3.46 0.85
N ILE A 207 6.34 -4.01 -0.20
CA ILE A 207 5.88 -3.23 -1.37
C ILE A 207 4.82 -2.20 -0.95
N GLU A 208 3.89 -2.56 -0.06
CA GLU A 208 2.90 -1.60 0.47
C GLU A 208 3.59 -0.47 1.24
N TYR A 209 4.58 -0.79 2.09
CA TYR A 209 5.35 0.23 2.83
C TYR A 209 6.15 1.14 1.90
N MET A 210 6.81 0.59 0.88
CA MET A 210 7.57 1.37 -0.10
C MET A 210 6.67 2.31 -0.91
N ALA A 211 5.46 1.87 -1.25
CA ALA A 211 4.49 2.70 -1.96
C ALA A 211 4.05 3.91 -1.10
N GLU A 212 3.82 3.72 0.20
CA GLU A 212 3.49 4.81 1.12
C GLU A 212 4.69 5.72 1.41
N LEU A 213 5.91 5.16 1.48
CA LEU A 213 7.15 5.92 1.69
C LEU A 213 7.52 6.81 0.50
N GLY A 214 7.07 6.50 -0.72
CA GLY A 214 7.38 7.29 -1.90
C GLY A 214 8.89 7.52 -2.06
N SER A 215 9.33 8.78 -2.16
CA SER A 215 10.74 9.15 -2.32
C SER A 215 11.63 8.74 -1.15
N GLU A 216 11.08 8.70 0.08
CA GLU A 216 11.81 8.31 1.29
C GLU A 216 12.13 6.81 1.30
N GLY A 217 11.38 5.99 0.56
CA GLY A 217 11.60 4.55 0.41
C GLY A 217 12.70 4.17 -0.59
N ARG A 218 13.42 5.11 -1.22
CA ARG A 218 14.37 4.83 -2.31
C ARG A 218 15.46 3.82 -1.93
N LEU A 219 16.07 3.94 -0.77
CA LEU A 219 17.14 3.02 -0.33
C LEU A 219 16.58 1.63 -0.04
N ILE A 220 15.42 1.56 0.60
CA ILE A 220 14.70 0.30 0.85
C ILE A 220 14.38 -0.41 -0.46
N LYS A 221 13.96 0.34 -1.47
CA LYS A 221 13.66 -0.21 -2.80
C LYS A 221 14.90 -0.83 -3.47
N ILE A 222 16.06 -0.19 -3.38
CA ILE A 222 17.32 -0.72 -3.93
C ILE A 222 17.68 -2.04 -3.24
N GLN A 223 17.65 -2.11 -1.91
CA GLN A 223 17.91 -3.33 -1.15
C GLN A 223 16.89 -4.44 -1.50
N TYR A 224 15.62 -4.09 -1.60
CA TYR A 224 14.57 -5.02 -2.00
C TYR A 224 14.83 -5.62 -3.39
N GLU A 225 15.15 -4.79 -4.39
CA GLU A 225 15.43 -5.23 -5.76
C GLU A 225 16.64 -6.17 -5.82
N GLU A 226 17.68 -5.91 -5.02
CA GLU A 226 18.86 -6.77 -4.91
C GLU A 226 18.50 -8.15 -4.30
N ILE A 227 17.77 -8.18 -3.19
CA ILE A 227 17.35 -9.43 -2.54
C ILE A 227 16.45 -10.28 -3.44
N MET A 228 15.54 -9.62 -4.16
CA MET A 228 14.54 -10.28 -5.00
C MET A 228 15.05 -10.67 -6.40
N LEU A 229 16.30 -10.32 -6.72
CA LEU A 229 16.91 -10.65 -8.00
C LEU A 229 16.85 -12.16 -8.26
N ASN A 230 16.29 -12.56 -9.40
CA ASN A 230 16.13 -13.95 -9.86
C ASN A 230 15.31 -14.88 -8.93
N LYS A 231 14.69 -14.36 -7.85
CA LYS A 231 13.96 -15.24 -6.89
C LYS A 231 12.68 -15.83 -7.51
N ASN A 232 12.01 -15.10 -8.39
CA ASN A 232 10.83 -15.62 -9.10
C ASN A 232 11.20 -16.74 -10.07
N GLU A 233 12.23 -16.53 -10.88
CA GLU A 233 12.72 -17.50 -11.86
C GLU A 233 13.22 -18.78 -11.19
N SER A 234 13.99 -18.62 -10.10
CA SER A 234 14.47 -19.77 -9.30
C SER A 234 13.33 -20.55 -8.65
N PHE A 235 12.30 -19.85 -8.17
CA PHE A 235 11.12 -20.49 -7.60
C PHE A 235 10.32 -21.25 -8.67
N ASP A 236 10.10 -20.64 -9.84
CA ASP A 236 9.37 -21.28 -10.94
C ASP A 236 10.12 -22.53 -11.46
N ALA A 237 11.45 -22.46 -11.49
CA ALA A 237 12.28 -23.63 -11.82
C ALA A 237 12.11 -24.74 -10.76
N LEU A 238 12.22 -24.43 -9.47
CA LEU A 238 12.02 -25.39 -8.38
C LEU A 238 10.64 -26.08 -8.49
N ILE A 239 9.57 -25.31 -8.67
CA ILE A 239 8.23 -25.89 -8.81
C ILE A 239 8.14 -26.78 -10.05
N LYS A 240 8.74 -26.37 -11.17
CA LYS A 240 8.74 -27.15 -12.41
C LYS A 240 9.44 -28.50 -12.25
N ASP A 241 10.55 -28.53 -11.53
CA ASP A 241 11.36 -29.73 -11.37
C ASP A 241 10.72 -30.75 -10.43
N TYR A 242 10.00 -30.30 -9.40
CA TYR A 242 9.48 -31.19 -8.35
C TYR A 242 7.98 -31.38 -8.32
N LYS A 243 7.21 -30.68 -9.13
CA LYS A 243 5.75 -30.93 -9.19
C LYS A 243 5.44 -32.25 -9.89
N ILE A 244 4.49 -33.01 -9.33
CA ILE A 244 3.87 -34.17 -9.97
C ILE A 244 2.51 -33.78 -10.56
N SER A 245 1.90 -32.72 -10.04
CA SER A 245 0.62 -32.20 -10.52
C SER A 245 0.63 -31.92 -12.02
N ASN A 246 -0.50 -32.20 -12.69
CA ASN A 246 -0.74 -31.83 -14.11
C ASN A 246 -0.94 -30.31 -14.31
N GLU A 247 -1.04 -29.53 -13.22
CA GLU A 247 -1.14 -28.07 -13.30
C GLU A 247 0.17 -27.45 -13.76
N THR A 248 0.10 -26.25 -14.34
CA THR A 248 1.31 -25.50 -14.72
C THR A 248 2.05 -25.00 -13.47
N ALA A 249 3.38 -24.90 -13.54
CA ALA A 249 4.20 -24.37 -12.46
C ALA A 249 3.74 -22.97 -12.02
N GLU A 250 3.36 -22.11 -12.97
CA GLU A 250 2.81 -20.78 -12.70
C GLU A 250 1.56 -20.80 -11.81
N LYS A 251 0.63 -21.73 -12.06
CA LYS A 251 -0.59 -21.85 -11.23
C LYS A 251 -0.27 -22.29 -9.82
N ILE A 252 0.62 -23.28 -9.69
CA ILE A 252 1.08 -23.74 -8.37
C ILE A 252 1.79 -22.62 -7.66
N GLY A 253 2.70 -21.91 -8.34
CA GLY A 253 3.42 -20.77 -7.80
C GLY A 253 2.50 -19.65 -7.31
N LEU A 254 1.47 -19.30 -8.07
CA LEU A 254 0.46 -18.31 -7.63
C LEU A 254 -0.31 -18.77 -6.39
N ARG A 255 -0.62 -20.06 -6.28
CA ARG A 255 -1.27 -20.61 -5.08
C ARG A 255 -0.35 -20.53 -3.87
N VAL A 256 0.93 -20.91 -3.99
CA VAL A 256 1.92 -20.82 -2.91
C VAL A 256 2.04 -19.36 -2.43
N LYS A 257 2.16 -18.40 -3.37
CA LYS A 257 2.21 -16.95 -3.07
C LYS A 257 0.95 -16.45 -2.35
N SER A 258 -0.21 -17.11 -2.54
CA SER A 258 -1.47 -16.73 -1.91
C SER A 258 -1.73 -17.36 -0.53
N LEU A 259 -0.88 -18.30 -0.09
CA LEU A 259 -1.02 -18.96 1.22
C LEU A 259 -0.78 -17.97 2.37
N THR A 260 -1.53 -18.15 3.44
CA THR A 260 -1.25 -17.44 4.70
C THR A 260 0.01 -17.98 5.37
N LYS A 261 0.51 -17.27 6.37
CA LYS A 261 1.70 -17.73 7.12
C LYS A 261 1.42 -19.08 7.81
N GLU A 262 0.23 -19.25 8.36
CA GLU A 262 -0.21 -20.49 9.02
C GLU A 262 -0.29 -21.64 8.01
N GLU A 263 -0.78 -21.37 6.80
CA GLU A 263 -0.86 -22.35 5.73
C GLU A 263 0.50 -22.74 5.15
N LEU A 264 1.46 -21.82 5.14
CA LEU A 264 2.85 -22.11 4.74
C LEU A 264 3.59 -22.97 5.79
N LEU A 265 3.14 -22.97 7.04
CA LEU A 265 3.70 -23.82 8.10
C LEU A 265 3.06 -25.23 8.11
N ASP A 266 2.05 -25.45 7.31
CA ASP A 266 1.36 -26.74 7.14
C ASP A 266 1.98 -27.49 5.95
N ASP A 267 2.82 -28.50 6.23
CA ASP A 267 3.52 -29.29 5.23
C ASP A 267 2.56 -30.00 4.28
N GLU A 268 1.44 -30.52 4.79
CA GLU A 268 0.46 -31.25 3.99
C GLU A 268 -0.13 -30.37 2.88
N LYS A 269 -0.35 -29.09 3.17
CA LYS A 269 -0.84 -28.15 2.14
C LYS A 269 0.14 -27.94 1.01
N ILE A 270 1.43 -27.79 1.32
CA ILE A 270 2.46 -27.62 0.29
C ILE A 270 2.59 -28.91 -0.52
N VAL A 271 2.60 -30.06 0.16
CA VAL A 271 2.64 -31.39 -0.47
C VAL A 271 1.50 -31.57 -1.44
N CYS A 272 0.25 -31.30 -1.02
CA CYS A 272 -0.92 -31.35 -1.88
C CYS A 272 -0.83 -30.40 -3.08
N LEU A 273 -0.29 -29.19 -2.92
CA LEU A 273 -0.14 -28.24 -4.02
C LEU A 273 0.86 -28.73 -5.08
N LEU A 274 1.91 -29.42 -4.67
CA LEU A 274 2.87 -30.05 -5.58
C LEU A 274 2.30 -31.29 -6.29
N GLY A 275 1.18 -31.84 -5.81
CA GLY A 275 0.46 -32.99 -6.39
C GLY A 275 0.80 -34.33 -5.77
N PHE A 276 1.50 -34.34 -4.62
CA PHE A 276 1.75 -35.57 -3.89
C PHE A 276 0.55 -35.96 -3.01
N ASP A 277 0.30 -37.24 -2.87
CA ASP A 277 -0.73 -37.76 -1.99
C ASP A 277 -0.25 -37.68 -0.50
N THR A 278 -1.11 -37.18 0.36
CA THR A 278 -0.93 -37.18 1.80
C THR A 278 -1.66 -38.40 2.37
N ASN A 279 -1.05 -39.56 2.34
CA ASN A 279 -1.55 -40.77 3.01
C ASN A 279 -0.79 -41.02 4.32
#